data_9d474a6e07261d928e8f8adf3db06bff
#
_entry.id   9d474a6e07261d928e8f8adf3db06bff
#
_cell.length_a   1.000
_cell.length_b   1.000
_cell.length_c   1.000
_cell.angle_alpha   90.00
_cell.angle_beta   90.00
_cell.angle_gamma   90.00
#
_symmetry.space_group_name_H-M   'P 1'
#
loop_
_entity.id
_entity.type
_entity.pdbx_description
1 polymer ?
#
loop_
_entity_poly.entity_id
_entity_poly.type
_entity_poly.pdbx_seq_one_letter_code
_entity_poly.pdbx_strand_id
1 'polypeptide(L)'
;MKCLILAAGYATRLYPLTENFPKPLLPVGEKTILDWLVDDIDTDGSVEEYVVISNHKYAHHFEAWAKTKPQRITVVDDGTETNEGRLGAVCDVQFAIDALGLDDDMLVIAGDNVLDFSLTAFLRYAKAKGSSAVMRYYEESEARLQKCGVLEIGEGDRILSMEEKPKFPKSHFCCPPFYFYKREDARLVKEAIAAGCPTDAPGSFIAYLCEKSPVYAMEMPGRRYDVGNLASYEKIGKEYKGIC
;
A
#
# COMPACT_ATOMS: atom_id res chain seq x y z
N MET A 1 -3.28 2.43 -16.52
CA MET A 1 -3.58 1.90 -15.16
C MET A 1 -3.63 3.02 -14.14
N LYS A 2 -4.22 2.80 -12.97
CA LYS A 2 -4.29 3.77 -11.88
C LYS A 2 -3.39 3.33 -10.71
N CYS A 3 -2.83 4.31 -9.97
CA CYS A 3 -2.12 4.03 -8.71
C CYS A 3 -2.95 4.58 -7.54
N LEU A 4 -3.43 3.70 -6.68
CA LEU A 4 -4.17 4.06 -5.47
C LEU A 4 -3.21 4.08 -4.29
N ILE A 5 -3.13 5.20 -3.61
CA ILE A 5 -2.23 5.43 -2.48
C ILE A 5 -3.06 5.55 -1.21
N LEU A 6 -2.96 4.53 -0.35
CA LEU A 6 -3.65 4.50 0.93
C LEU A 6 -2.93 5.44 1.92
N ALA A 7 -3.59 6.54 2.26
CA ALA A 7 -3.04 7.60 3.10
C ALA A 7 -4.02 8.10 4.18
N ALA A 8 -5.12 7.38 4.43
CA ALA A 8 -6.15 7.73 5.42
C ALA A 8 -5.76 7.43 6.89
N GLY A 9 -4.56 6.92 7.13
CA GLY A 9 -4.07 6.59 8.48
C GLY A 9 -3.70 7.83 9.31
N TYR A 10 -4.00 7.79 10.61
CA TYR A 10 -3.75 8.89 11.56
C TYR A 10 -2.33 8.91 12.15
N ALA A 11 -1.56 7.83 12.01
CA ALA A 11 -0.17 7.69 12.44
C ALA A 11 0.11 8.19 13.89
N THR A 12 -0.79 7.90 14.84
CA THR A 12 -0.78 8.42 16.22
C THR A 12 0.52 8.14 17.00
N ARG A 13 1.28 7.11 16.61
CA ARG A 13 2.58 6.77 17.22
C ARG A 13 3.71 7.76 16.86
N LEU A 14 3.46 8.66 15.92
CA LEU A 14 4.40 9.71 15.48
C LEU A 14 4.02 11.09 16.05
N TYR A 15 3.05 11.19 16.94
CA TYR A 15 2.73 12.46 17.61
C TYR A 15 3.97 13.01 18.35
N PRO A 16 4.20 14.33 18.33
CA PRO A 16 3.32 15.39 17.78
C PRO A 16 3.46 15.64 16.27
N LEU A 17 4.41 15.02 15.56
CA LEU A 17 4.69 15.32 14.14
C LEU A 17 3.46 15.13 13.23
N THR A 18 2.67 14.10 13.53
CA THR A 18 1.49 13.74 12.74
C THR A 18 0.17 14.16 13.40
N GLU A 19 0.22 14.97 14.45
CA GLU A 19 -1.00 15.45 15.09
C GLU A 19 -1.86 16.28 14.12
N ASN A 20 -1.20 17.16 13.35
CA ASN A 20 -1.88 18.03 12.37
C ASN A 20 -1.27 17.94 10.97
N PHE A 21 -0.49 16.90 10.69
CA PHE A 21 0.20 16.73 9.42
C PHE A 21 0.26 15.24 9.03
N PRO A 22 -0.04 14.84 7.77
CA PRO A 22 -0.07 13.43 7.39
C PRO A 22 1.32 12.83 7.27
N LYS A 23 1.49 11.61 7.78
CA LYS A 23 2.76 10.87 7.73
C LYS A 23 3.36 10.76 6.31
N PRO A 24 2.60 10.48 5.23
CA PRO A 24 3.15 10.37 3.89
C PRO A 24 3.84 11.65 3.38
N LEU A 25 3.50 12.79 3.91
CA LEU A 25 4.12 14.07 3.55
C LEU A 25 5.27 14.48 4.48
N LEU A 26 5.65 13.65 5.46
CA LEU A 26 6.85 13.91 6.27
C LEU A 26 8.12 13.80 5.41
N PRO A 27 9.09 14.71 5.57
CA PRO A 27 10.33 14.68 4.81
C PRO A 27 11.23 13.51 5.23
N VAL A 28 11.82 12.85 4.24
CA VAL A 28 12.89 11.86 4.41
C VAL A 28 13.99 12.19 3.41
N GLY A 29 15.11 12.73 3.90
CA GLY A 29 16.13 13.32 3.04
C GLY A 29 15.61 14.57 2.32
N GLU A 30 15.73 14.63 1.01
CA GLU A 30 15.41 15.81 0.20
C GLU A 30 13.94 15.88 -0.27
N LYS A 31 13.17 14.82 -0.04
CA LYS A 31 11.78 14.69 -0.51
C LYS A 31 10.86 14.19 0.59
N THR A 32 9.56 14.32 0.40
CA THR A 32 8.59 13.64 1.27
C THR A 32 8.57 12.13 0.97
N ILE A 33 8.05 11.33 1.91
CA ILE A 33 7.86 9.88 1.68
C ILE A 33 7.06 9.64 0.41
N LEU A 34 6.00 10.41 0.22
CA LEU A 34 5.11 10.27 -0.93
C LEU A 34 5.76 10.72 -2.25
N ASP A 35 6.64 11.74 -2.21
CA ASP A 35 7.42 12.15 -3.39
C ASP A 35 8.33 11.02 -3.88
N TRP A 36 9.02 10.33 -2.96
CA TRP A 36 9.87 9.20 -3.33
C TRP A 36 9.09 8.12 -4.06
N LEU A 37 7.90 7.78 -3.56
CA LEU A 37 7.06 6.72 -4.15
C LEU A 37 6.50 7.14 -5.53
N VAL A 38 5.94 8.35 -5.63
CA VAL A 38 5.30 8.82 -6.86
C VAL A 38 6.35 9.04 -7.96
N ASP A 39 7.48 9.68 -7.63
CA ASP A 39 8.54 9.93 -8.61
C ASP A 39 9.16 8.63 -9.13
N ASP A 40 9.32 7.60 -8.27
CA ASP A 40 9.81 6.28 -8.69
C ASP A 40 8.82 5.58 -9.62
N ILE A 41 7.56 5.45 -9.20
CA ILE A 41 6.52 4.77 -9.96
C ILE A 41 6.31 5.44 -11.33
N ASP A 42 6.39 6.78 -11.39
CA ASP A 42 6.20 7.56 -12.61
C ASP A 42 7.24 7.24 -13.69
N THR A 43 8.41 6.77 -13.29
CA THR A 43 9.47 6.37 -14.23
C THR A 43 9.09 5.18 -15.11
N ASP A 44 8.12 4.33 -14.69
CA ASP A 44 7.60 3.23 -15.53
C ASP A 44 6.70 3.75 -16.68
N GLY A 45 6.11 4.92 -16.53
CA GLY A 45 5.27 5.58 -17.55
C GLY A 45 3.92 4.90 -17.81
N SER A 46 3.53 3.90 -17.03
CA SER A 46 2.27 3.17 -17.21
C SER A 46 1.13 3.64 -16.32
N VAL A 47 1.42 4.46 -15.31
CA VAL A 47 0.42 5.07 -14.43
C VAL A 47 -0.09 6.35 -15.07
N GLU A 48 -1.38 6.41 -15.35
CA GLU A 48 -2.05 7.57 -15.95
C GLU A 48 -2.56 8.56 -14.91
N GLU A 49 -2.81 8.07 -13.70
CA GLU A 49 -3.37 8.86 -12.60
C GLU A 49 -3.02 8.23 -11.25
N TYR A 50 -2.65 9.07 -10.32
CA TYR A 50 -2.45 8.74 -8.92
C TYR A 50 -3.67 9.17 -8.11
N VAL A 51 -4.23 8.27 -7.32
CA VAL A 51 -5.38 8.54 -6.46
C VAL A 51 -4.93 8.41 -5.01
N VAL A 52 -4.85 9.53 -4.30
CA VAL A 52 -4.51 9.56 -2.87
C VAL A 52 -5.79 9.49 -2.06
N ILE A 53 -5.97 8.42 -1.29
CA ILE A 53 -7.12 8.25 -0.41
C ILE A 53 -6.72 8.73 0.99
N SER A 54 -7.38 9.78 1.45
CA SER A 54 -7.09 10.45 2.73
C SER A 54 -8.34 10.52 3.61
N ASN A 55 -8.12 10.60 4.92
CA ASN A 55 -9.17 11.02 5.84
C ASN A 55 -9.44 12.54 5.72
N HIS A 56 -10.58 12.99 6.21
CA HIS A 56 -11.00 14.40 6.14
C HIS A 56 -10.01 15.36 6.80
N LYS A 57 -9.43 14.96 7.90
CA LYS A 57 -8.47 15.77 8.65
C LYS A 57 -7.27 16.21 7.82
N TYR A 58 -6.76 15.33 6.94
CA TYR A 58 -5.52 15.55 6.20
C TYR A 58 -5.72 15.81 4.71
N ALA A 59 -6.92 15.66 4.16
CA ALA A 59 -7.21 15.80 2.73
C ALA A 59 -6.65 17.11 2.14
N HIS A 60 -6.82 18.25 2.83
CA HIS A 60 -6.34 19.55 2.38
C HIS A 60 -4.79 19.63 2.23
N HIS A 61 -4.01 18.85 3.03
CA HIS A 61 -2.57 18.77 2.87
C HIS A 61 -2.18 18.05 1.59
N PHE A 62 -2.88 16.94 1.29
CA PHE A 62 -2.64 16.21 0.04
C PHE A 62 -3.09 16.99 -1.18
N GLU A 63 -4.19 17.75 -1.10
CA GLU A 63 -4.62 18.65 -2.18
C GLU A 63 -3.59 19.77 -2.44
N ALA A 64 -3.01 20.35 -1.38
CA ALA A 64 -1.95 21.34 -1.51
C ALA A 64 -0.70 20.72 -2.13
N TRP A 65 -0.29 19.53 -1.69
CA TRP A 65 0.83 18.79 -2.24
C TRP A 65 0.59 18.41 -3.71
N ALA A 66 -0.56 17.89 -4.07
CA ALA A 66 -0.90 17.48 -5.44
C ALA A 66 -0.76 18.63 -6.45
N LYS A 67 -1.12 19.87 -6.06
CA LYS A 67 -0.96 21.07 -6.91
C LYS A 67 0.50 21.39 -7.24
N THR A 68 1.46 20.84 -6.51
CA THR A 68 2.90 21.07 -6.76
C THR A 68 3.50 20.05 -7.72
N LYS A 69 2.73 19.02 -8.14
CA LYS A 69 3.21 17.88 -8.90
C LYS A 69 2.86 17.99 -10.38
N PRO A 70 3.75 17.53 -11.27
CA PRO A 70 3.45 17.44 -12.70
C PRO A 70 2.50 16.27 -13.03
N GLN A 71 2.46 15.23 -12.18
CA GLN A 71 1.61 14.05 -12.37
C GLN A 71 0.14 14.40 -12.15
N ARG A 72 -0.74 13.68 -12.84
CA ARG A 72 -2.18 13.75 -12.58
C ARG A 72 -2.49 13.07 -11.25
N ILE A 73 -2.80 13.87 -10.24
CA ILE A 73 -3.10 13.40 -8.89
C ILE A 73 -4.51 13.84 -8.50
N THR A 74 -5.33 12.89 -8.10
CA THR A 74 -6.66 13.11 -7.52
C THR A 74 -6.63 12.75 -6.04
N VAL A 75 -7.13 13.62 -5.18
CA VAL A 75 -7.29 13.35 -3.75
C VAL A 75 -8.74 12.97 -3.48
N VAL A 76 -8.93 11.84 -2.82
CA VAL A 76 -10.25 11.35 -2.40
C VAL A 76 -10.31 11.41 -0.88
N ASP A 77 -11.22 12.23 -0.36
CA ASP A 77 -11.51 12.35 1.07
C ASP A 77 -12.54 11.29 1.45
N ASP A 78 -12.19 10.37 2.34
CA ASP A 78 -13.06 9.28 2.81
C ASP A 78 -14.15 9.77 3.81
N GLY A 79 -14.09 11.05 4.20
CA GLY A 79 -15.01 11.70 5.12
C GLY A 79 -14.82 11.34 6.58
N THR A 80 -13.80 10.52 6.94
CA THR A 80 -13.56 10.14 8.33
C THR A 80 -12.75 11.22 9.07
N GLU A 81 -13.19 11.54 10.31
CA GLU A 81 -12.58 12.61 11.13
C GLU A 81 -11.74 12.07 12.29
N THR A 82 -11.93 10.80 12.66
CA THR A 82 -11.26 10.19 13.81
C THR A 82 -10.66 8.82 13.47
N ASN A 83 -9.62 8.43 14.21
CA ASN A 83 -8.99 7.13 14.02
C ASN A 83 -9.95 5.95 14.28
N GLU A 84 -10.89 6.13 15.20
CA GLU A 84 -11.91 5.12 15.53
C GLU A 84 -12.96 4.96 14.44
N GLY A 85 -13.25 6.05 13.72
CA GLY A 85 -14.24 6.08 12.63
C GLY A 85 -13.68 5.69 11.25
N ARG A 86 -12.39 5.34 11.14
CA ARG A 86 -11.76 5.00 9.85
C ARG A 86 -12.49 3.85 9.14
N LEU A 87 -12.57 3.92 7.83
CA LEU A 87 -13.22 2.88 7.01
C LEU A 87 -12.41 1.57 6.99
N GLY A 88 -11.08 1.67 7.01
CA GLY A 88 -10.15 0.58 6.80
C GLY A 88 -9.73 0.44 5.33
N ALA A 89 -8.52 -0.06 5.14
CA ALA A 89 -7.81 -0.01 3.87
C ALA A 89 -8.55 -0.68 2.69
N VAL A 90 -9.27 -1.78 2.93
CA VAL A 90 -10.06 -2.43 1.87
C VAL A 90 -11.28 -1.59 1.49
N CYS A 91 -11.94 -0.97 2.47
CA CYS A 91 -13.05 -0.05 2.22
C CYS A 91 -12.57 1.24 1.55
N ASP A 92 -11.38 1.76 1.89
CA ASP A 92 -10.78 2.92 1.24
C ASP A 92 -10.57 2.66 -0.26
N VAL A 93 -10.07 1.47 -0.63
CA VAL A 93 -9.95 1.07 -2.04
C VAL A 93 -11.33 1.07 -2.73
N GLN A 94 -12.33 0.44 -2.11
CA GLN A 94 -13.68 0.39 -2.69
C GLN A 94 -14.30 1.79 -2.79
N PHE A 95 -14.10 2.63 -1.79
CA PHE A 95 -14.58 4.00 -1.77
C PHE A 95 -14.02 4.80 -2.95
N ALA A 96 -12.72 4.70 -3.22
CA ALA A 96 -12.09 5.37 -4.36
C ALA A 96 -12.62 4.82 -5.70
N ILE A 97 -12.81 3.50 -5.81
CA ILE A 97 -13.40 2.88 -7.00
C ILE A 97 -14.79 3.46 -7.28
N ASP A 98 -15.65 3.50 -6.27
CA ASP A 98 -17.03 3.99 -6.42
C ASP A 98 -17.07 5.52 -6.67
N ALA A 99 -16.25 6.31 -5.95
CA ALA A 99 -16.25 7.77 -6.07
C ALA A 99 -15.75 8.27 -7.43
N LEU A 100 -14.80 7.57 -8.06
CA LEU A 100 -14.20 7.99 -9.32
C LEU A 100 -14.62 7.11 -10.51
N GLY A 101 -15.43 6.08 -10.30
CA GLY A 101 -15.83 5.13 -11.35
C GLY A 101 -14.63 4.38 -11.93
N LEU A 102 -13.67 3.99 -11.09
CA LEU A 102 -12.44 3.34 -11.57
C LEU A 102 -12.73 1.94 -12.11
N ASP A 103 -12.25 1.66 -13.30
CA ASP A 103 -12.39 0.37 -13.96
C ASP A 103 -11.14 0.08 -14.81
N ASP A 104 -10.02 -0.19 -14.13
CA ASP A 104 -8.69 -0.36 -14.74
C ASP A 104 -7.83 -1.31 -13.90
N ASP A 105 -6.67 -1.73 -14.43
CA ASP A 105 -5.62 -2.34 -13.63
C ASP A 105 -5.15 -1.31 -12.56
N MET A 106 -4.89 -1.76 -11.34
CA MET A 106 -4.58 -0.88 -10.22
C MET A 106 -3.31 -1.32 -9.49
N LEU A 107 -2.37 -0.37 -9.32
CA LEU A 107 -1.33 -0.49 -8.30
C LEU A 107 -1.89 0.10 -7.00
N VAL A 108 -1.96 -0.69 -5.93
CA VAL A 108 -2.41 -0.23 -4.61
C VAL A 108 -1.24 -0.29 -3.64
N ILE A 109 -0.88 0.85 -3.06
CA ILE A 109 0.26 0.96 -2.13
C ILE A 109 -0.13 1.74 -0.87
N ALA A 110 0.51 1.43 0.24
CA ALA A 110 0.44 2.31 1.42
C ALA A 110 1.42 3.48 1.26
N GLY A 111 0.92 4.70 1.41
CA GLY A 111 1.65 5.95 1.16
C GLY A 111 2.74 6.29 2.20
N ASP A 112 2.94 5.45 3.20
CA ASP A 112 3.86 5.67 4.33
C ASP A 112 5.13 4.81 4.28
N ASN A 113 5.42 4.20 3.14
CA ASN A 113 6.57 3.32 2.95
C ASN A 113 7.81 4.10 2.45
N VAL A 114 8.94 3.84 3.07
CA VAL A 114 10.26 4.30 2.59
C VAL A 114 11.00 3.09 2.05
N LEU A 115 11.45 3.15 0.78
CA LEU A 115 12.06 2.04 0.05
C LEU A 115 13.45 2.42 -0.44
N ASP A 116 14.39 1.48 -0.47
CA ASP A 116 15.69 1.66 -1.14
C ASP A 116 15.75 0.99 -2.52
N PHE A 117 14.62 0.54 -3.04
CA PHE A 117 14.50 -0.11 -4.35
C PHE A 117 13.28 0.44 -5.12
N SER A 118 13.33 0.32 -6.45
CA SER A 118 12.26 0.79 -7.35
C SER A 118 11.09 -0.21 -7.43
N LEU A 119 9.86 0.33 -7.41
CA LEU A 119 8.62 -0.43 -7.66
C LEU A 119 8.40 -0.77 -9.14
N THR A 120 9.18 -0.19 -10.07
CA THR A 120 9.04 -0.47 -11.50
C THR A 120 9.31 -1.93 -11.86
N ALA A 121 10.20 -2.60 -11.11
CA ALA A 121 10.44 -4.04 -11.26
C ALA A 121 9.19 -4.87 -10.91
N PHE A 122 8.45 -4.46 -9.88
CA PHE A 122 7.19 -5.09 -9.49
C PHE A 122 6.10 -4.89 -10.55
N LEU A 123 5.98 -3.70 -11.11
CA LEU A 123 5.04 -3.44 -12.20
C LEU A 123 5.34 -4.31 -13.43
N ARG A 124 6.62 -4.44 -13.80
CA ARG A 124 7.05 -5.32 -14.91
C ARG A 124 6.74 -6.79 -14.61
N TYR A 125 6.97 -7.25 -13.37
CA TYR A 125 6.65 -8.60 -12.95
C TYR A 125 5.15 -8.89 -13.06
N ALA A 126 4.29 -8.03 -12.52
CA ALA A 126 2.84 -8.19 -12.57
C ALA A 126 2.31 -8.22 -14.02
N LYS A 127 2.81 -7.31 -14.87
CA LYS A 127 2.47 -7.29 -16.30
C LYS A 127 2.92 -8.58 -17.01
N ALA A 128 4.11 -9.09 -16.72
CA ALA A 128 4.62 -10.32 -17.31
C ALA A 128 3.82 -11.57 -16.86
N LYS A 129 3.37 -11.61 -15.60
CA LYS A 129 2.48 -12.66 -15.11
C LYS A 129 1.07 -12.58 -15.71
N GLY A 130 0.64 -11.40 -16.18
CA GLY A 130 -0.72 -11.16 -16.69
C GLY A 130 -1.81 -11.40 -15.65
N SER A 131 -1.49 -11.29 -14.36
CA SER A 131 -2.34 -11.62 -13.22
C SER A 131 -2.13 -10.63 -12.09
N SER A 132 -3.03 -10.62 -11.11
CA SER A 132 -2.80 -9.89 -9.88
C SER A 132 -1.55 -10.40 -9.16
N ALA A 133 -0.85 -9.48 -8.49
CA ALA A 133 0.42 -9.78 -7.85
C ALA A 133 0.60 -8.99 -6.56
N VAL A 134 1.44 -9.50 -5.67
CA VAL A 134 1.90 -8.81 -4.46
C VAL A 134 3.42 -8.92 -4.36
N MET A 135 4.02 -8.15 -3.46
CA MET A 135 5.39 -8.41 -3.03
C MET A 135 5.43 -9.34 -1.82
N ARG A 136 6.57 -10.01 -1.63
CA ARG A 136 6.89 -10.80 -0.44
C ARG A 136 8.29 -10.50 0.05
N TYR A 137 8.53 -10.70 1.34
CA TYR A 137 9.88 -10.77 1.92
C TYR A 137 9.93 -11.86 2.99
N TYR A 138 11.14 -12.35 3.26
CA TYR A 138 11.37 -13.36 4.29
C TYR A 138 11.57 -12.70 5.65
N GLU A 139 10.87 -13.20 6.69
CA GLU A 139 10.97 -12.74 8.07
C GLU A 139 11.25 -13.93 9.01
N GLU A 140 12.33 -13.84 9.78
CA GLU A 140 12.72 -14.88 10.72
C GLU A 140 11.99 -14.80 12.05
N SER A 141 11.61 -13.60 12.45
CA SER A 141 11.01 -13.33 13.76
C SER A 141 9.53 -13.69 13.79
N GLU A 142 9.17 -14.71 14.56
CA GLU A 142 7.77 -15.09 14.78
C GLU A 142 6.93 -13.93 15.32
N ALA A 143 7.49 -13.12 16.24
CA ALA A 143 6.82 -11.95 16.78
C ALA A 143 6.54 -10.85 15.73
N ARG A 144 7.30 -10.81 14.63
CA ARG A 144 7.03 -9.93 13.50
C ARG A 144 6.05 -10.55 12.52
N LEU A 145 6.15 -11.86 12.25
CA LEU A 145 5.18 -12.59 11.44
C LEU A 145 3.76 -12.42 11.98
N GLN A 146 3.58 -12.46 13.29
CA GLN A 146 2.28 -12.22 13.95
C GLN A 146 1.73 -10.79 13.79
N LYS A 147 2.48 -9.88 13.17
CA LYS A 147 2.08 -8.48 12.89
C LYS A 147 1.95 -8.16 11.41
N CYS A 148 2.22 -9.13 10.55
CA CYS A 148 2.21 -9.00 9.09
C CYS A 148 1.13 -9.89 8.47
N GLY A 149 0.79 -9.61 7.21
CA GLY A 149 0.13 -10.60 6.38
C GLY A 149 1.14 -11.70 6.00
N VAL A 150 0.81 -12.97 6.23
CA VAL A 150 1.68 -14.12 5.96
C VAL A 150 1.14 -14.92 4.79
N LEU A 151 2.01 -15.21 3.83
CA LEU A 151 1.70 -15.90 2.57
C LEU A 151 2.16 -17.35 2.61
N GLU A 152 1.35 -18.28 2.16
CA GLU A 152 1.78 -19.60 1.71
C GLU A 152 2.03 -19.54 0.19
N ILE A 153 3.23 -19.91 -0.25
CA ILE A 153 3.66 -19.80 -1.64
C ILE A 153 3.82 -21.21 -2.22
N GLY A 154 3.22 -21.44 -3.37
CA GLY A 154 3.34 -22.65 -4.17
C GLY A 154 4.31 -22.52 -5.33
N GLU A 155 4.19 -23.46 -6.28
CA GLU A 155 5.02 -23.50 -7.47
C GLU A 155 4.85 -22.24 -8.34
N GLY A 156 5.95 -21.73 -8.89
CA GLY A 156 5.97 -20.56 -9.78
C GLY A 156 5.58 -19.24 -9.10
N ASP A 157 5.77 -19.16 -7.78
CA ASP A 157 5.43 -18.00 -6.94
C ASP A 157 3.92 -17.75 -6.75
N ARG A 158 3.08 -18.75 -7.05
CA ARG A 158 1.63 -18.65 -6.84
C ARG A 158 1.32 -18.62 -5.35
N ILE A 159 0.45 -17.69 -4.94
CA ILE A 159 -0.07 -17.64 -3.57
C ILE A 159 -1.13 -18.74 -3.43
N LEU A 160 -0.95 -19.59 -2.43
CA LEU A 160 -1.90 -20.64 -2.05
C LEU A 160 -2.89 -20.16 -1.00
N SER A 161 -2.40 -19.38 -0.04
CA SER A 161 -3.22 -18.74 1.01
C SER A 161 -2.52 -17.51 1.56
N MET A 162 -3.29 -16.63 2.19
CA MET A 162 -2.81 -15.51 2.97
C MET A 162 -3.61 -15.40 4.27
N GLU A 163 -2.91 -15.12 5.37
CA GLU A 163 -3.52 -14.85 6.66
C GLU A 163 -2.97 -13.54 7.25
N GLU A 164 -3.85 -12.61 7.58
CA GLU A 164 -3.45 -11.32 8.16
C GLU A 164 -3.24 -11.46 9.67
N LYS A 165 -2.03 -11.12 10.13
CA LYS A 165 -1.63 -11.17 11.55
C LYS A 165 -1.93 -12.51 12.23
N PRO A 166 -1.47 -13.65 11.67
CA PRO A 166 -1.79 -14.97 12.19
C PRO A 166 -1.23 -15.19 13.60
N LYS A 167 -2.01 -15.80 14.47
CA LYS A 167 -1.52 -16.23 15.80
C LYS A 167 -0.43 -17.30 15.69
N PHE A 168 -0.54 -18.17 14.68
CA PHE A 168 0.40 -19.25 14.37
C PHE A 168 0.78 -19.16 12.88
N PRO A 169 1.87 -18.42 12.55
CA PRO A 169 2.28 -18.25 11.16
C PRO A 169 2.62 -19.60 10.50
N LYS A 170 2.07 -19.85 9.33
CA LYS A 170 2.30 -21.11 8.57
C LYS A 170 3.54 -21.04 7.66
N SER A 171 4.08 -19.86 7.45
CA SER A 171 5.28 -19.63 6.65
C SER A 171 6.07 -18.44 7.18
N HIS A 172 7.23 -18.18 6.57
CA HIS A 172 8.08 -17.04 6.86
C HIS A 172 7.97 -15.90 5.82
N PHE A 173 7.03 -16.00 4.87
CA PHE A 173 6.87 -14.98 3.83
C PHE A 173 5.82 -13.94 4.24
N CYS A 174 6.27 -12.71 4.47
CA CYS A 174 5.40 -11.58 4.74
C CYS A 174 5.00 -10.86 3.45
N CYS A 175 3.76 -10.33 3.42
CA CYS A 175 3.23 -9.49 2.37
C CYS A 175 3.34 -8.00 2.77
N PRO A 176 4.25 -7.22 2.20
CA PRO A 176 4.27 -5.77 2.39
C PRO A 176 3.13 -5.13 1.57
N PRO A 177 2.71 -3.90 1.88
CA PRO A 177 1.52 -3.28 1.28
C PRO A 177 1.78 -2.72 -0.13
N PHE A 178 2.14 -3.61 -1.05
CA PHE A 178 2.32 -3.37 -2.48
C PHE A 178 1.56 -4.42 -3.25
N TYR A 179 0.44 -4.00 -3.86
CA TYR A 179 -0.50 -4.88 -4.55
C TYR A 179 -0.73 -4.38 -5.96
N PHE A 180 -0.71 -5.29 -6.91
CA PHE A 180 -1.18 -5.03 -8.26
C PHE A 180 -2.45 -5.85 -8.47
N TYR A 181 -3.55 -5.18 -8.74
CA TYR A 181 -4.81 -5.83 -9.07
C TYR A 181 -5.10 -5.70 -10.56
N LYS A 182 -5.38 -6.82 -11.21
CA LYS A 182 -6.00 -6.80 -12.51
C LYS A 182 -7.39 -6.16 -12.41
N ARG A 183 -7.81 -5.49 -13.48
CA ARG A 183 -9.12 -4.82 -13.57
C ARG A 183 -10.28 -5.73 -13.13
N GLU A 184 -10.30 -6.99 -13.61
CA GLU A 184 -11.31 -7.99 -13.23
C GLU A 184 -11.27 -8.32 -11.74
N ASP A 185 -10.09 -8.40 -11.14
CA ASP A 185 -9.89 -8.71 -9.73
C ASP A 185 -10.21 -7.51 -8.84
N ALA A 186 -9.89 -6.28 -9.27
CA ALA A 186 -10.25 -5.07 -8.56
C ALA A 186 -11.79 -4.92 -8.37
N ARG A 187 -12.57 -5.40 -9.32
CA ARG A 187 -14.04 -5.44 -9.22
C ARG A 187 -14.56 -6.34 -8.09
N LEU A 188 -13.75 -7.31 -7.64
CA LEU A 188 -14.10 -8.23 -6.56
C LEU A 188 -13.96 -7.61 -5.16
N VAL A 189 -13.38 -6.41 -5.01
CA VAL A 189 -13.25 -5.74 -3.70
C VAL A 189 -14.62 -5.58 -3.04
N LYS A 190 -15.61 -5.13 -3.78
CA LYS A 190 -17.00 -4.97 -3.28
C LYS A 190 -17.61 -6.30 -2.84
N GLU A 191 -17.38 -7.36 -3.61
CA GLU A 191 -17.86 -8.72 -3.29
C GLU A 191 -17.17 -9.23 -2.02
N ALA A 192 -15.85 -9.02 -1.89
CA ALA A 192 -15.09 -9.41 -0.72
C ALA A 192 -15.63 -8.75 0.56
N ILE A 193 -15.89 -7.43 0.54
CA ILE A 193 -16.49 -6.70 1.65
C ILE A 193 -17.87 -7.28 2.01
N ALA A 194 -18.72 -7.52 1.02
CA ALA A 194 -20.05 -8.10 1.21
C ALA A 194 -19.98 -9.53 1.76
N ALA A 195 -18.93 -10.29 1.45
CA ALA A 195 -18.66 -11.63 1.99
C ALA A 195 -18.05 -11.62 3.41
N GLY A 196 -17.83 -10.44 4.01
CA GLY A 196 -17.29 -10.32 5.37
C GLY A 196 -15.76 -10.31 5.45
N CYS A 197 -15.07 -9.98 4.36
CA CYS A 197 -13.62 -9.77 4.37
C CYS A 197 -13.26 -8.69 5.41
N PRO A 198 -12.28 -8.92 6.31
CA PRO A 198 -11.80 -7.89 7.21
C PRO A 198 -11.27 -6.68 6.45
N THR A 199 -11.62 -5.47 6.88
CA THR A 199 -11.37 -4.25 6.08
C THR A 199 -10.18 -3.43 6.55
N ASP A 200 -9.68 -3.65 7.77
CA ASP A 200 -8.63 -2.83 8.40
C ASP A 200 -7.29 -2.90 7.64
N ALA A 201 -6.86 -4.07 7.25
CA ALA A 201 -5.60 -4.29 6.54
C ALA A 201 -5.83 -4.61 5.04
N PRO A 202 -5.07 -3.99 4.12
CA PRO A 202 -5.27 -4.20 2.68
C PRO A 202 -4.97 -5.64 2.25
N GLY A 203 -4.10 -6.35 2.96
CA GLY A 203 -3.79 -7.76 2.73
C GLY A 203 -4.98 -8.70 2.91
N SER A 204 -6.00 -8.32 3.68
CA SER A 204 -7.22 -9.12 3.84
C SER A 204 -7.92 -9.39 2.50
N PHE A 205 -7.87 -8.43 1.57
CA PHE A 205 -8.42 -8.66 0.23
C PHE A 205 -7.64 -9.71 -0.55
N ILE A 206 -6.32 -9.80 -0.36
CA ILE A 206 -5.51 -10.86 -1.00
C ILE A 206 -5.91 -12.24 -0.48
N ALA A 207 -6.21 -12.37 0.81
CA ALA A 207 -6.71 -13.63 1.37
C ALA A 207 -8.00 -14.09 0.69
N TYR A 208 -8.91 -13.17 0.41
CA TYR A 208 -10.13 -13.44 -0.36
C TYR A 208 -9.82 -13.72 -1.84
N LEU A 209 -8.97 -12.90 -2.46
CA LEU A 209 -8.72 -12.94 -3.89
C LEU A 209 -8.01 -14.24 -4.34
N CYS A 210 -7.03 -14.74 -3.56
CA CYS A 210 -6.28 -15.94 -3.94
C CYS A 210 -7.14 -17.22 -4.00
N GLU A 211 -8.36 -17.20 -3.39
CA GLU A 211 -9.36 -18.26 -3.54
C GLU A 211 -10.17 -18.15 -4.84
N LYS A 212 -10.21 -16.97 -5.47
CA LYS A 212 -11.03 -16.66 -6.65
C LYS A 212 -10.21 -16.61 -7.93
N SER A 213 -9.00 -16.06 -7.85
CA SER A 213 -8.11 -15.80 -8.98
C SER A 213 -6.67 -16.19 -8.67
N PRO A 214 -5.86 -16.54 -9.68
CA PRO A 214 -4.43 -16.70 -9.50
C PRO A 214 -3.80 -15.38 -9.07
N VAL A 215 -3.06 -15.37 -7.94
CA VAL A 215 -2.24 -14.25 -7.47
C VAL A 215 -0.80 -14.73 -7.29
N TYR A 216 0.17 -13.90 -7.66
CA TYR A 216 1.58 -14.25 -7.61
C TYR A 216 2.35 -13.30 -6.71
N ALA A 217 3.42 -13.81 -6.07
CA ALA A 217 4.23 -13.05 -5.13
C ALA A 217 5.65 -12.84 -5.65
N MET A 218 6.01 -11.60 -5.95
CA MET A 218 7.38 -11.21 -6.29
C MET A 218 8.22 -11.03 -5.01
N GLU A 219 9.42 -11.58 -4.98
CA GLU A 219 10.36 -11.28 -3.90
C GLU A 219 10.80 -9.81 -3.94
N MET A 220 10.76 -9.15 -2.79
CA MET A 220 11.15 -7.76 -2.64
C MET A 220 12.67 -7.62 -2.86
N PRO A 221 13.13 -6.80 -3.83
CA PRO A 221 14.55 -6.77 -4.23
C PRO A 221 15.45 -5.97 -3.29
N GLY A 222 14.89 -5.26 -2.31
CA GLY A 222 15.61 -4.41 -1.37
C GLY A 222 14.90 -4.33 -0.04
N ARG A 223 15.03 -3.19 0.64
CA ARG A 223 14.51 -2.99 1.99
C ARG A 223 13.38 -1.98 2.02
N ARG A 224 12.40 -2.29 2.84
CA ARG A 224 11.36 -1.38 3.28
C ARG A 224 11.69 -0.91 4.70
N TYR A 225 11.77 0.39 4.89
CA TYR A 225 12.02 1.02 6.19
C TYR A 225 10.70 1.35 6.86
N ASP A 226 10.51 0.88 8.09
CA ASP A 226 9.29 1.16 8.85
C ASP A 226 9.45 2.48 9.63
N VAL A 227 8.67 3.47 9.25
CA VAL A 227 8.50 4.73 9.95
C VAL A 227 7.42 4.57 11.02
N GLY A 228 7.65 3.68 11.99
CA GLY A 228 6.64 3.30 12.99
C GLY A 228 6.55 4.20 14.22
N ASN A 229 7.60 4.98 14.53
CA ASN A 229 7.68 5.89 15.67
C ASN A 229 8.76 6.96 15.45
N LEU A 230 8.85 7.94 16.36
CA LEU A 230 9.79 9.05 16.25
C LEU A 230 11.26 8.60 16.12
N ALA A 231 11.69 7.61 16.90
CA ALA A 231 13.07 7.13 16.85
C ALA A 231 13.42 6.47 15.52
N SER A 232 12.51 5.66 14.95
CA SER A 232 12.69 5.08 13.62
C SER A 232 12.67 6.13 12.52
N TYR A 233 11.83 7.15 12.62
CA TYR A 233 11.79 8.27 11.69
C TYR A 233 13.11 9.08 11.68
N GLU A 234 13.61 9.46 12.86
CA GLU A 234 14.89 10.17 12.99
C GLU A 234 16.06 9.36 12.43
N LYS A 235 16.06 8.04 12.69
CA LYS A 235 17.10 7.15 12.15
C LYS A 235 17.07 7.12 10.62
N ILE A 236 15.89 6.93 10.05
CA ILE A 236 15.72 6.90 8.59
C ILE A 236 16.13 8.23 7.98
N GLY A 237 15.73 9.37 8.56
CA GLY A 237 16.11 10.69 8.09
C GLY A 237 17.64 10.93 8.00
N LYS A 238 18.42 10.19 8.80
CA LYS A 238 19.91 10.26 8.77
C LYS A 238 20.54 9.27 7.80
N GLU A 239 19.96 8.10 7.63
CA GLU A 239 20.55 6.95 6.92
C GLU A 239 20.06 6.79 5.49
N TYR A 240 18.86 7.31 5.17
CA TYR A 240 18.23 7.11 3.88
C TYR A 240 18.91 7.91 2.76
N LYS A 241 19.20 7.23 1.66
CA LYS A 241 19.93 7.78 0.51
C LYS A 241 19.11 7.83 -0.79
N GLY A 242 17.83 7.45 -0.71
CA GLY A 242 16.96 7.41 -1.87
C GLY A 242 16.72 5.99 -2.40
N ILE A 243 15.96 5.93 -3.47
CA ILE A 243 15.68 4.71 -4.24
C ILE A 243 16.83 4.49 -5.24
N CYS A 244 17.34 3.26 -5.34
CA CYS A 244 18.45 2.88 -6.22
C CYS A 244 17.95 2.08 -7.42
#